data_8dcc1feb7cfd4bba2b60c705eee69336
#
_entry.id   8dcc1feb7cfd4bba2b60c705eee69336
#
_cell.length_a   1.000
_cell.length_b   1.000
_cell.length_c   1.000
_cell.angle_alpha   90.00
_cell.angle_beta   90.00
_cell.angle_gamma   90.00
#
_symmetry.space_group_name_H-M   'P 1'
#
loop_
_entity.id
_entity.type
_entity.pdbx_description
1 polymer ?
#
loop_
_entity_poly.entity_id
_entity_poly.type
_entity_poly.pdbx_seq_one_letter_code
_entity_poly.pdbx_strand_id
1 'polypeptide(L)'
;MNSLCKSCANVREVVSGTGSAFLLCQLSKFDKRFPKYPPQPVVRCDGYEDEIIATTNYTLIVLPGSFSICRLDAEAPVPEWASGEISSITRTPDELSIVCSQDDVPDGIRCETGWRCLRLAGQFDLSEFGVLASLTKPLAKAKLSLFVVGTFDTDYLLVKNTELDSVVQALTTAGHTVQGI
;
A
#
# COMPACT_ATOMS: atom_id res chain seq x y z
N MET A 1 2.66 16.19 -26.06
CA MET A 1 2.51 15.94 -24.60
C MET A 1 1.28 15.06 -24.39
N ASN A 2 1.42 13.96 -23.66
CA ASN A 2 0.26 13.13 -23.30
C ASN A 2 -0.50 13.81 -22.15
N SER A 3 -1.84 13.82 -22.27
CA SER A 3 -2.70 14.35 -21.19
C SER A 3 -2.92 13.29 -20.11
N LEU A 4 -2.80 13.69 -18.83
CA LEU A 4 -3.13 12.84 -17.67
C LEU A 4 -4.57 12.29 -17.74
N CYS A 5 -5.51 13.02 -18.36
CA CYS A 5 -6.88 12.54 -18.48
C CYS A 5 -7.03 11.25 -19.30
N LYS A 6 -6.07 10.91 -20.15
CA LYS A 6 -6.15 9.70 -20.98
C LYS A 6 -5.93 8.39 -20.21
N SER A 7 -5.24 8.46 -19.06
CA SER A 7 -4.96 7.32 -18.17
C SER A 7 -5.54 7.52 -16.76
N CYS A 8 -6.54 8.38 -16.62
CA CYS A 8 -7.11 8.73 -15.32
C CYS A 8 -8.36 7.90 -15.04
N ALA A 9 -8.40 7.16 -13.95
CA ALA A 9 -9.55 6.38 -13.49
C ALA A 9 -10.82 7.22 -13.25
N ASN A 10 -10.66 8.52 -12.98
CA ASN A 10 -11.76 9.46 -12.79
C ASN A 10 -12.27 10.07 -14.11
N VAL A 11 -11.82 9.59 -15.26
CA VAL A 11 -12.24 10.12 -16.56
C VAL A 11 -13.03 9.08 -17.35
N ARG A 12 -14.06 9.56 -18.05
CA ARG A 12 -14.87 8.77 -18.97
C ARG A 12 -14.86 9.43 -20.35
N GLU A 13 -14.61 8.65 -21.37
CA GLU A 13 -14.80 9.13 -22.74
C GLU A 13 -16.30 9.17 -23.07
N VAL A 14 -16.75 10.28 -23.64
CA VAL A 14 -18.12 10.50 -24.12
C VAL A 14 -18.09 10.98 -25.56
N VAL A 15 -18.93 10.38 -26.39
CA VAL A 15 -19.05 10.74 -27.80
C VAL A 15 -20.33 11.54 -28.01
N SER A 16 -20.22 12.71 -28.69
CA SER A 16 -21.38 13.53 -29.06
C SER A 16 -22.20 12.88 -30.18
N GLY A 17 -23.42 13.34 -30.37
CA GLY A 17 -24.26 12.89 -31.48
C GLY A 17 -23.67 13.17 -32.88
N THR A 18 -22.67 14.04 -32.98
CA THR A 18 -21.89 14.37 -34.19
C THR A 18 -20.57 13.58 -34.30
N GLY A 19 -20.30 12.62 -33.38
CA GLY A 19 -19.12 11.74 -33.40
C GLY A 19 -17.87 12.33 -32.77
N SER A 20 -17.92 13.52 -32.15
CA SER A 20 -16.76 14.08 -31.44
C SER A 20 -16.58 13.45 -30.07
N ALA A 21 -15.36 13.00 -29.74
CA ALA A 21 -15.01 12.41 -28.45
C ALA A 21 -14.53 13.48 -27.46
N PHE A 22 -14.99 13.38 -26.21
CA PHE A 22 -14.63 14.28 -25.11
C PHE A 22 -14.29 13.47 -23.86
N LEU A 23 -13.34 14.01 -23.06
CA LEU A 23 -12.96 13.42 -21.77
C LEU A 23 -13.76 14.08 -20.64
N LEU A 24 -14.69 13.34 -20.04
CA LEU A 24 -15.55 13.78 -18.94
C LEU A 24 -14.91 13.44 -17.60
N CYS A 25 -14.52 14.44 -16.82
CA CYS A 25 -14.05 14.25 -15.44
C CYS A 25 -15.22 13.97 -14.51
N GLN A 26 -15.24 12.80 -13.88
CA GLN A 26 -16.31 12.40 -12.97
C GLN A 26 -16.25 13.11 -11.61
N LEU A 27 -15.04 13.54 -11.17
CA LEU A 27 -14.89 14.35 -9.95
C LEU A 27 -15.68 15.66 -10.00
N SER A 28 -15.94 16.19 -11.19
CA SER A 28 -16.77 17.40 -11.37
C SER A 28 -18.19 17.30 -10.79
N LYS A 29 -18.68 16.09 -10.51
CA LYS A 29 -19.98 15.85 -9.88
C LYS A 29 -19.97 16.16 -8.38
N PHE A 30 -18.83 16.05 -7.74
CA PHE A 30 -18.66 16.13 -6.29
C PHE A 30 -17.81 17.32 -5.86
N ASP A 31 -16.92 17.81 -6.73
CA ASP A 31 -15.99 18.88 -6.40
C ASP A 31 -15.88 19.88 -7.58
N LYS A 32 -16.32 21.11 -7.34
CA LYS A 32 -16.34 22.20 -8.34
C LYS A 32 -14.95 22.66 -8.79
N ARG A 33 -13.88 22.26 -8.10
CA ARG A 33 -12.49 22.53 -8.52
C ARG A 33 -12.13 21.79 -9.81
N PHE A 34 -12.83 20.69 -10.12
CA PHE A 34 -12.60 19.90 -11.31
C PHE A 34 -13.59 20.27 -12.42
N PRO A 35 -13.12 20.77 -13.58
CA PRO A 35 -14.00 21.07 -14.71
C PRO A 35 -14.57 19.79 -15.29
N LYS A 36 -15.84 19.82 -15.70
CA LYS A 36 -16.56 18.66 -16.29
C LYS A 36 -15.85 18.15 -17.55
N TYR A 37 -15.38 19.07 -18.38
CA TYR A 37 -14.60 18.77 -19.60
C TYR A 37 -13.29 19.55 -19.51
N PRO A 38 -12.23 18.99 -18.92
CA PRO A 38 -10.98 19.71 -18.75
C PRO A 38 -10.32 20.00 -20.09
N PRO A 39 -9.84 21.25 -20.31
CA PRO A 39 -9.10 21.60 -21.53
C PRO A 39 -7.86 20.72 -21.67
N GLN A 40 -7.65 20.19 -22.86
CA GLN A 40 -6.53 19.28 -23.14
C GLN A 40 -5.32 20.03 -23.74
N PRO A 41 -4.06 19.59 -23.44
CA PRO A 41 -3.67 18.49 -22.55
C PRO A 41 -3.64 18.92 -21.07
N VAL A 42 -4.13 18.08 -20.16
CA VAL A 42 -3.95 18.25 -18.71
C VAL A 42 -2.62 17.65 -18.30
N VAL A 43 -1.69 18.47 -17.84
CA VAL A 43 -0.33 18.05 -17.43
C VAL A 43 -0.15 17.98 -15.91
N ARG A 44 -1.09 18.56 -15.13
CA ARG A 44 -1.16 18.51 -13.68
C ARG A 44 -2.62 18.48 -13.23
N CYS A 45 -2.95 17.56 -12.30
CA CYS A 45 -4.29 17.42 -11.76
C CYS A 45 -4.22 16.82 -10.36
N ASP A 46 -4.76 17.50 -9.36
CA ASP A 46 -4.78 17.02 -7.96
C ASP A 46 -5.74 15.83 -7.76
N GLY A 47 -6.66 15.61 -8.70
CA GLY A 47 -7.58 14.46 -8.73
C GLY A 47 -7.17 13.36 -9.71
N TYR A 48 -5.93 13.41 -10.25
CA TYR A 48 -5.44 12.34 -11.12
C TYR A 48 -5.29 11.05 -10.33
N GLU A 49 -5.82 9.98 -10.89
CA GLU A 49 -5.71 8.62 -10.39
C GLU A 49 -5.43 7.71 -11.58
N ASP A 50 -4.32 6.98 -11.52
CA ASP A 50 -3.94 6.09 -12.61
C ASP A 50 -4.94 4.94 -12.72
N GLU A 51 -5.48 4.69 -13.92
CA GLU A 51 -6.49 3.67 -14.15
C GLU A 51 -5.97 2.26 -13.81
N ILE A 52 -4.69 1.99 -14.08
CA ILE A 52 -4.07 0.69 -13.80
C ILE A 52 -4.00 0.45 -12.29
N ILE A 53 -3.63 1.47 -11.50
CA ILE A 53 -3.55 1.38 -10.05
C ILE A 53 -4.96 1.27 -9.44
N ALA A 54 -5.95 1.95 -10.03
CA ALA A 54 -7.33 1.97 -9.52
C ALA A 54 -8.12 0.68 -9.79
N THR A 55 -7.70 -0.14 -10.75
CA THR A 55 -8.44 -1.35 -11.18
C THR A 55 -7.87 -2.66 -10.65
N THR A 56 -6.65 -2.66 -10.10
CA THR A 56 -6.04 -3.89 -9.59
C THR A 56 -6.45 -4.14 -8.15
N ASN A 57 -7.20 -5.23 -7.94
CA ASN A 57 -7.66 -5.68 -6.63
C ASN A 57 -6.79 -6.83 -6.15
N TYR A 58 -6.34 -6.76 -4.90
CA TYR A 58 -5.50 -7.77 -4.28
C TYR A 58 -6.20 -8.39 -3.07
N THR A 59 -5.79 -9.60 -2.71
CA THR A 59 -6.19 -10.26 -1.47
C THR A 59 -5.05 -10.17 -0.47
N LEU A 60 -5.35 -9.75 0.74
CA LEU A 60 -4.41 -9.72 1.86
C LEU A 60 -4.90 -10.69 2.93
N ILE A 61 -3.96 -11.38 3.56
CA ILE A 61 -4.21 -12.35 4.64
C ILE A 61 -3.60 -11.78 5.91
N VAL A 62 -4.44 -11.53 6.93
CA VAL A 62 -3.97 -11.15 8.26
C VAL A 62 -3.34 -12.37 8.91
N LEU A 63 -2.08 -12.28 9.26
CA LEU A 63 -1.35 -13.36 9.88
C LEU A 63 -1.62 -13.38 11.40
N PRO A 64 -1.57 -14.57 12.04
CA PRO A 64 -1.76 -14.69 13.48
C PRO A 64 -0.61 -14.03 14.25
N GLY A 65 -0.88 -13.68 15.50
CA GLY A 65 0.12 -13.12 16.42
C GLY A 65 0.38 -11.62 16.22
N SER A 66 1.33 -11.14 16.99
CA SER A 66 1.84 -9.78 16.96
C SER A 66 3.31 -9.76 16.58
N PHE A 67 3.75 -8.67 15.98
CA PHE A 67 5.11 -8.50 15.48
C PHE A 67 5.78 -7.29 16.13
N SER A 68 7.10 -7.35 16.17
CA SER A 68 7.96 -6.25 16.63
C SER A 68 8.94 -5.86 15.52
N ILE A 69 9.27 -4.56 15.48
CA ILE A 69 10.33 -4.00 14.64
C ILE A 69 11.43 -3.56 15.58
N CYS A 70 12.55 -4.30 15.57
CA CYS A 70 13.66 -4.13 16.50
C CYS A 70 14.84 -3.45 15.82
N ARG A 71 15.62 -2.70 16.60
CA ARG A 71 16.84 -2.03 16.15
C ARG A 71 18.01 -2.42 17.04
N LEU A 72 19.05 -2.99 16.44
CA LEU A 72 20.32 -3.29 17.08
C LEU A 72 21.47 -2.47 16.44
N ASP A 73 22.65 -2.57 17.05
CA ASP A 73 23.86 -2.01 16.49
C ASP A 73 24.16 -2.62 15.12
N ALA A 74 24.74 -1.83 14.21
CA ALA A 74 25.05 -2.24 12.86
C ALA A 74 25.96 -3.47 12.82
N GLU A 75 26.90 -3.58 13.76
CA GLU A 75 27.88 -4.67 13.86
C GLU A 75 27.39 -5.85 14.71
N ALA A 76 26.19 -5.73 15.33
CA ALA A 76 25.66 -6.85 16.14
C ALA A 76 25.46 -8.11 15.30
N PRO A 77 25.77 -9.30 15.87
CA PRO A 77 25.41 -10.55 15.21
C PRO A 77 23.87 -10.65 15.09
N VAL A 78 23.40 -11.37 14.09
CA VAL A 78 21.98 -11.73 14.01
C VAL A 78 21.65 -12.64 15.17
N PRO A 79 20.73 -12.24 16.07
CA PRO A 79 20.41 -13.04 17.24
C PRO A 79 19.55 -14.26 16.87
N GLU A 80 19.64 -15.33 17.68
CA GLU A 80 18.90 -16.57 17.45
C GLU A 80 17.36 -16.37 17.56
N TRP A 81 16.91 -15.41 18.36
CA TRP A 81 15.50 -15.08 18.47
C TRP A 81 14.92 -14.37 17.23
N ALA A 82 15.78 -13.88 16.32
CA ALA A 82 15.34 -13.31 15.05
C ALA A 82 14.93 -14.41 14.04
N SER A 83 14.00 -15.25 14.46
CA SER A 83 13.51 -16.43 13.74
C SER A 83 11.98 -16.46 13.73
N GLY A 84 11.38 -17.55 13.25
CA GLY A 84 9.94 -17.77 13.24
C GLY A 84 9.38 -17.86 11.82
N GLU A 85 8.06 -17.96 11.73
CA GLU A 85 7.35 -18.12 10.45
C GLU A 85 7.61 -16.92 9.50
N ILE A 86 7.74 -15.71 10.09
CA ILE A 86 8.14 -14.50 9.38
C ILE A 86 9.24 -13.81 10.18
N SER A 87 10.41 -13.69 9.57
CA SER A 87 11.46 -12.81 10.04
C SER A 87 12.07 -12.06 8.86
N SER A 88 12.34 -10.77 9.04
CA SER A 88 13.07 -9.96 8.06
C SER A 88 14.25 -9.31 8.74
N ILE A 89 15.43 -9.41 8.13
CA ILE A 89 16.68 -8.91 8.67
C ILE A 89 17.30 -7.99 7.64
N THR A 90 17.44 -6.74 7.99
CA THR A 90 18.05 -5.73 7.14
C THR A 90 19.24 -5.10 7.87
N ARG A 91 20.44 -5.21 7.29
CA ARG A 91 21.63 -4.56 7.81
C ARG A 91 21.99 -3.37 6.94
N THR A 92 22.25 -2.25 7.59
CA THR A 92 22.81 -1.04 6.95
C THR A 92 24.08 -0.62 7.71
N PRO A 93 24.84 0.39 7.24
CA PRO A 93 25.95 0.94 8.02
C PRO A 93 25.53 1.53 9.38
N ASP A 94 24.25 1.86 9.55
CA ASP A 94 23.76 2.59 10.73
C ASP A 94 23.01 1.69 11.71
N GLU A 95 22.52 0.51 11.26
CA GLU A 95 21.69 -0.38 12.10
C GLU A 95 21.58 -1.81 11.57
N LEU A 96 21.23 -2.71 12.48
CA LEU A 96 20.61 -4.00 12.17
C LEU A 96 19.13 -3.92 12.56
N SER A 97 18.24 -3.88 11.55
CA SER A 97 16.78 -3.85 11.71
C SER A 97 16.22 -5.27 11.58
N ILE A 98 15.35 -5.65 12.52
CA ILE A 98 14.76 -7.00 12.58
C ILE A 98 13.26 -6.88 12.74
N VAL A 99 12.50 -7.57 11.88
CA VAL A 99 11.07 -7.82 12.06
C VAL A 99 10.90 -9.28 12.43
N CYS A 100 10.22 -9.58 13.52
CA CYS A 100 9.94 -10.95 13.96
C CYS A 100 8.69 -11.01 14.84
N SER A 101 8.31 -12.22 15.27
CA SER A 101 7.27 -12.40 16.31
C SER A 101 7.62 -11.59 17.55
N GLN A 102 6.64 -10.89 18.09
CA GLN A 102 6.82 -10.08 19.29
C GLN A 102 7.16 -10.94 20.51
N ASP A 103 6.60 -12.14 20.59
CA ASP A 103 6.77 -13.05 21.73
C ASP A 103 8.20 -13.62 21.82
N ASP A 104 8.96 -13.57 20.73
CA ASP A 104 10.33 -14.08 20.67
C ASP A 104 11.38 -13.01 21.09
N VAL A 105 10.98 -11.74 21.19
CA VAL A 105 11.91 -10.64 21.48
C VAL A 105 12.20 -10.56 22.98
N PRO A 106 13.48 -10.68 23.41
CA PRO A 106 13.85 -10.54 24.82
C PRO A 106 13.60 -9.13 25.37
N ASP A 107 13.42 -9.06 26.68
CA ASP A 107 13.33 -7.78 27.39
C ASP A 107 14.59 -6.92 27.19
N GLY A 108 14.39 -5.62 27.11
CA GLY A 108 15.47 -4.63 27.01
C GLY A 108 15.97 -4.37 25.59
N ILE A 109 15.45 -5.07 24.59
CA ILE A 109 15.73 -4.76 23.18
C ILE A 109 14.96 -3.50 22.76
N ARG A 110 15.64 -2.59 22.09
CA ARG A 110 15.00 -1.42 21.49
C ARG A 110 14.11 -1.86 20.33
N CYS A 111 12.79 -1.80 20.52
CA CYS A 111 11.82 -2.22 19.51
C CYS A 111 10.52 -1.40 19.57
N GLU A 112 9.85 -1.37 18.43
CA GLU A 112 8.46 -0.95 18.30
C GLU A 112 7.57 -2.18 18.26
N THR A 113 6.64 -2.29 19.20
CA THR A 113 5.77 -3.44 19.41
C THR A 113 4.34 -3.20 18.92
N GLY A 114 3.49 -4.21 19.00
CA GLY A 114 2.06 -4.12 18.72
C GLY A 114 1.73 -3.97 17.25
N TRP A 115 2.48 -4.63 16.38
CA TRP A 115 2.20 -4.68 14.94
C TRP A 115 1.43 -5.94 14.56
N ARG A 116 0.51 -5.81 13.61
CA ARG A 116 -0.14 -6.92 12.90
C ARG A 116 0.40 -6.97 11.49
N CYS A 117 0.52 -8.17 10.96
CA CYS A 117 1.10 -8.40 9.65
C CYS A 117 0.02 -8.87 8.66
N LEU A 118 -0.06 -8.22 7.50
CA LEU A 118 -0.91 -8.62 6.38
C LEU A 118 0.01 -9.07 5.24
N ARG A 119 -0.13 -10.32 4.81
CA ARG A 119 0.59 -10.86 3.66
C ARG A 119 -0.25 -10.66 2.39
N LEU A 120 0.35 -10.17 1.35
CA LEU A 120 -0.26 -10.14 0.03
C LEU A 120 -0.36 -11.57 -0.53
N ALA A 121 -1.57 -12.01 -0.89
CA ALA A 121 -1.80 -13.36 -1.38
C ALA A 121 -1.39 -13.50 -2.85
N GLY A 122 -0.62 -14.52 -3.17
CA GLY A 122 -0.10 -14.79 -4.50
C GLY A 122 1.41 -14.63 -4.60
N GLN A 123 1.91 -14.87 -5.80
CA GLN A 123 3.31 -14.60 -6.20
C GLN A 123 3.27 -13.52 -7.27
N PHE A 124 4.15 -12.54 -7.14
CA PHE A 124 4.20 -11.36 -8.01
C PHE A 124 5.57 -11.33 -8.70
N ASP A 125 5.56 -11.03 -9.99
CA ASP A 125 6.80 -10.81 -10.71
C ASP A 125 7.44 -9.49 -10.24
N LEU A 126 8.76 -9.47 -10.07
CA LEU A 126 9.50 -8.27 -9.65
C LEU A 126 9.35 -7.09 -10.64
N SER A 127 8.93 -7.37 -11.86
CA SER A 127 8.62 -6.35 -12.86
C SER A 127 7.18 -5.82 -12.76
N GLU A 128 6.33 -6.40 -11.88
CA GLU A 128 4.96 -5.94 -11.71
C GLU A 128 4.93 -4.57 -11.02
N PHE A 129 4.27 -3.61 -11.66
CA PHE A 129 4.22 -2.24 -11.18
C PHE A 129 2.87 -1.92 -10.52
N GLY A 130 2.90 -0.95 -9.58
CA GLY A 130 1.68 -0.42 -8.98
C GLY A 130 1.11 -1.23 -7.81
N VAL A 131 1.64 -2.40 -7.49
CA VAL A 131 1.18 -3.28 -6.40
C VAL A 131 1.14 -2.50 -5.08
N LEU A 132 2.30 -2.07 -4.59
CA LEU A 132 2.39 -1.30 -3.34
C LEU A 132 1.62 0.02 -3.41
N ALA A 133 1.62 0.70 -4.56
CA ALA A 133 0.90 1.97 -4.72
C ALA A 133 -0.61 1.79 -4.54
N SER A 134 -1.19 0.69 -5.03
CA SER A 134 -2.62 0.38 -4.87
C SER A 134 -3.01 0.16 -3.41
N LEU A 135 -2.12 -0.48 -2.63
CA LEU A 135 -2.33 -0.78 -1.21
C LEU A 135 -2.05 0.43 -0.31
N THR A 136 -0.96 1.15 -0.57
CA THR A 136 -0.52 2.25 0.30
C THR A 136 -1.33 3.54 0.11
N LYS A 137 -1.85 3.79 -1.09
CA LYS A 137 -2.65 4.98 -1.39
C LYS A 137 -3.94 5.10 -0.55
N PRO A 138 -4.80 4.07 -0.42
CA PRO A 138 -5.97 4.13 0.47
C PRO A 138 -5.58 4.33 1.93
N LEU A 139 -4.50 3.71 2.40
CA LEU A 139 -4.01 3.88 3.78
C LEU A 139 -3.51 5.30 4.03
N ALA A 140 -2.76 5.88 3.10
CA ALA A 140 -2.32 7.27 3.19
C ALA A 140 -3.49 8.26 3.19
N LYS A 141 -4.53 8.04 2.37
CA LYS A 141 -5.77 8.84 2.39
C LYS A 141 -6.48 8.76 3.76
N ALA A 142 -6.44 7.61 4.41
CA ALA A 142 -7.00 7.39 5.74
C ALA A 142 -6.04 7.83 6.88
N LYS A 143 -4.84 8.34 6.56
CA LYS A 143 -3.78 8.74 7.51
C LYS A 143 -3.31 7.60 8.40
N LEU A 144 -3.30 6.39 7.87
CA LEU A 144 -2.82 5.18 8.53
C LEU A 144 -1.36 4.94 8.16
N SER A 145 -0.53 4.67 9.17
CA SER A 145 0.88 4.35 8.98
C SER A 145 1.07 2.86 8.70
N LEU A 146 2.15 2.53 7.99
CA LEU A 146 2.52 1.15 7.72
C LEU A 146 4.03 0.99 7.62
N PHE A 147 4.49 -0.23 7.83
CA PHE A 147 5.86 -0.65 7.53
C PHE A 147 5.78 -1.80 6.53
N VAL A 148 6.61 -1.77 5.49
CA VAL A 148 6.57 -2.77 4.40
C VAL A 148 7.82 -3.63 4.42
N VAL A 149 7.63 -4.92 4.26
CA VAL A 149 8.69 -5.91 4.04
C VAL A 149 8.43 -6.58 2.69
N GLY A 150 9.29 -6.31 1.72
CA GLY A 150 9.26 -7.00 0.42
C GLY A 150 10.10 -8.27 0.47
N THR A 151 9.61 -9.32 -0.18
CA THR A 151 10.33 -10.57 -0.42
C THR A 151 10.44 -10.83 -1.92
N PHE A 152 11.04 -11.96 -2.32
CA PHE A 152 11.14 -12.29 -3.74
C PHE A 152 9.78 -12.55 -4.40
N ASP A 153 8.85 -13.18 -3.67
CA ASP A 153 7.56 -13.60 -4.21
C ASP A 153 6.41 -12.65 -3.86
N THR A 154 6.48 -11.92 -2.74
CA THR A 154 5.33 -11.14 -2.24
C THR A 154 5.74 -10.07 -1.24
N ASP A 155 4.76 -9.23 -0.87
CA ASP A 155 4.92 -8.16 0.10
C ASP A 155 4.14 -8.44 1.39
N TYR A 156 4.67 -7.93 2.49
CA TYR A 156 4.06 -7.94 3.82
C TYR A 156 3.89 -6.51 4.31
N LEU A 157 2.70 -6.19 4.78
CA LEU A 157 2.36 -4.90 5.35
C LEU A 157 2.18 -5.05 6.85
N LEU A 158 2.99 -4.36 7.64
CA LEU A 158 2.80 -4.29 9.07
C LEU A 158 2.09 -2.99 9.42
N VAL A 159 1.04 -3.10 10.23
CA VAL A 159 0.21 -1.99 10.70
C VAL A 159 0.04 -2.07 12.21
N LYS A 160 -0.19 -0.97 12.89
CA LYS A 160 -0.42 -1.02 14.34
C LYS A 160 -1.70 -1.81 14.65
N ASN A 161 -1.66 -2.66 15.65
CA ASN A 161 -2.81 -3.48 16.08
C ASN A 161 -4.04 -2.62 16.38
N THR A 162 -3.84 -1.44 16.97
CA THR A 162 -4.91 -0.47 17.25
C THR A 162 -5.56 0.14 16.01
N GLU A 163 -4.93 0.03 14.85
CA GLU A 163 -5.40 0.58 13.57
C GLU A 163 -5.91 -0.50 12.60
N LEU A 164 -5.82 -1.79 12.96
CA LEU A 164 -6.13 -2.91 12.07
C LEU A 164 -7.52 -2.79 11.43
N ASP A 165 -8.56 -2.52 12.21
CA ASP A 165 -9.94 -2.41 11.70
C ASP A 165 -10.06 -1.26 10.69
N SER A 166 -9.40 -0.13 10.94
CA SER A 166 -9.38 1.02 10.03
C SER A 166 -8.63 0.71 8.73
N VAL A 167 -7.54 -0.06 8.83
CA VAL A 167 -6.76 -0.55 7.67
C VAL A 167 -7.62 -1.48 6.82
N VAL A 168 -8.30 -2.44 7.45
CA VAL A 168 -9.22 -3.36 6.75
C VAL A 168 -10.32 -2.61 6.04
N GLN A 169 -10.94 -1.64 6.71
CA GLN A 169 -11.98 -0.80 6.11
C GLN A 169 -11.46 0.01 4.92
N ALA A 170 -10.29 0.64 5.04
CA ALA A 170 -9.71 1.44 3.97
C ALA A 170 -9.37 0.60 2.74
N LEU A 171 -8.75 -0.58 2.94
CA LEU A 171 -8.41 -1.51 1.87
C LEU A 171 -9.66 -2.08 1.19
N THR A 172 -10.66 -2.51 1.96
CA THR A 172 -11.92 -3.05 1.43
C THR A 172 -12.69 -1.99 0.65
N THR A 173 -12.74 -0.74 1.14
CA THR A 173 -13.37 0.38 0.43
C THR A 173 -12.67 0.68 -0.89
N ALA A 174 -11.36 0.43 -0.98
CA ALA A 174 -10.58 0.57 -2.21
C ALA A 174 -10.74 -0.63 -3.18
N GLY A 175 -11.48 -1.68 -2.80
CA GLY A 175 -11.77 -2.86 -3.64
C GLY A 175 -10.89 -4.07 -3.33
N HIS A 176 -9.95 -3.98 -2.39
CA HIS A 176 -9.14 -5.12 -1.98
C HIS A 176 -9.93 -6.07 -1.06
N THR A 177 -9.49 -7.33 -0.98
CA THR A 177 -10.05 -8.32 -0.08
C THR A 177 -9.11 -8.55 1.10
N VAL A 178 -9.62 -8.56 2.33
CA VAL A 178 -8.85 -8.90 3.53
C VAL A 178 -9.46 -10.12 4.20
N GLN A 179 -8.64 -11.12 4.53
CA GLN A 179 -9.02 -12.41 5.12
C GLN A 179 -8.23 -12.66 6.42
N GLY A 180 -8.71 -13.58 7.28
CA GLY A 180 -7.99 -14.00 8.48
C GLY A 180 -8.14 -13.06 9.68
N ILE A 181 -9.22 -12.28 9.73
CA ILE A 181 -9.53 -11.35 10.84
C ILE A 181 -10.13 -12.12 12.03
#